data_5faaac9cebafef8d1e15cca967c3ba9f
#
_entry.id   5faaac9cebafef8d1e15cca967c3ba9f
#
_cell.length_a   1.000
_cell.length_b   1.000
_cell.length_c   1.000
_cell.angle_alpha   90.00
_cell.angle_beta   90.00
_cell.angle_gamma   90.00
#
_symmetry.space_group_name_H-M   'P 1'
#
loop_
_entity.id
_entity.type
_entity.pdbx_description
1 polymer ?
#
loop_
_entity_poly.entity_id
_entity_poly.type
_entity_poly.pdbx_seq_one_letter_code
_entity_poly.pdbx_strand_id
1 'polypeptide(L)'
;IIACPHALGLAIPLVVARSTFLGASNGLLIRNRVALEKSKKIAVVTMDKTGTLTEGDFRVSVVESLSEKWSNDEVLRLMASLESHSNHPLSIGILEEAEKRKIRFPGPENVTVISGTGLSGTVEGKQLLIVKPAYLDQKNLSYDKNRYQELAQKGNSVSYLIVDNEVDGIVAQGDEIKEEAKTTVDGLKRMHITPVMLTGDNEGYAKSVAAQVGITEVHAGLLPQ
;
A
#
# COMPACT_ATOMS: atom_id res chain seq x y z
N ILE A 1 31.02 -55.80 17.59
CA ILE A 1 30.18 -55.01 18.51
C ILE A 1 29.38 -54.06 17.62
N ILE A 2 28.09 -54.35 17.41
CA ILE A 2 27.17 -53.46 16.64
C ILE A 2 26.70 -52.43 17.67
N ALA A 3 27.28 -51.24 17.63
CA ALA A 3 26.76 -50.11 18.42
C ALA A 3 25.50 -49.58 17.70
N CYS A 4 24.33 -50.02 18.17
CA CYS A 4 23.06 -49.47 17.64
C CYS A 4 22.84 -48.10 18.27
N PRO A 5 22.73 -47.00 17.46
CA PRO A 5 22.60 -45.65 17.98
C PRO A 5 21.15 -45.37 18.43
N HIS A 6 20.64 -46.14 19.38
CA HIS A 6 19.25 -46.01 19.90
C HIS A 6 18.99 -44.57 20.41
N ALA A 7 19.97 -43.94 21.02
CA ALA A 7 19.88 -42.59 21.53
C ALA A 7 19.62 -41.56 20.39
N LEU A 8 20.28 -41.71 19.24
CA LEU A 8 20.05 -40.86 18.06
C LEU A 8 18.71 -41.14 17.41
N GLY A 9 18.27 -42.41 17.39
CA GLY A 9 16.99 -42.80 16.84
C GLY A 9 15.77 -42.21 17.59
N LEU A 10 15.93 -41.93 18.90
CA LEU A 10 14.92 -41.26 19.71
C LEU A 10 15.09 -39.74 19.76
N ALA A 11 16.32 -39.25 19.80
CA ALA A 11 16.63 -37.83 19.94
C ALA A 11 16.18 -37.02 18.73
N ILE A 12 16.37 -37.52 17.50
CA ILE A 12 15.98 -36.82 16.27
C ILE A 12 14.48 -36.58 16.19
N PRO A 13 13.60 -37.62 16.33
CA PRO A 13 12.14 -37.40 16.34
C PRO A 13 11.68 -36.44 17.43
N LEU A 14 12.26 -36.51 18.63
CA LEU A 14 11.93 -35.65 19.76
C LEU A 14 12.27 -34.17 19.48
N VAL A 15 13.48 -33.90 18.98
CA VAL A 15 13.88 -32.54 18.60
C VAL A 15 12.97 -31.97 17.52
N VAL A 16 12.55 -32.80 16.58
CA VAL A 16 11.60 -32.44 15.53
C VAL A 16 10.24 -32.08 16.08
N ALA A 17 9.67 -32.95 16.90
CA ALA A 17 8.37 -32.71 17.52
C ALA A 17 8.40 -31.42 18.33
N ARG A 18 9.47 -31.20 19.11
CA ARG A 18 9.64 -29.97 19.88
C ARG A 18 9.80 -28.72 19.01
N SER A 19 10.59 -28.80 17.94
CA SER A 19 10.77 -27.68 17.01
C SER A 19 9.45 -27.32 16.31
N THR A 20 8.68 -28.32 15.87
CA THR A 20 7.35 -28.12 15.27
C THR A 20 6.37 -27.51 16.28
N PHE A 21 6.38 -28.02 17.52
CA PHE A 21 5.53 -27.45 18.57
C PHE A 21 5.89 -26.02 18.90
N LEU A 22 7.18 -25.69 19.05
CA LEU A 22 7.65 -24.32 19.27
C LEU A 22 7.29 -23.40 18.09
N GLY A 23 7.43 -23.90 16.88
CA GLY A 23 6.99 -23.16 15.68
C GLY A 23 5.49 -22.84 15.74
N ALA A 24 4.66 -23.86 15.96
CA ALA A 24 3.20 -23.71 16.02
C ALA A 24 2.74 -22.79 17.16
N SER A 25 3.36 -22.87 18.34
CA SER A 25 3.05 -21.99 19.47
C SER A 25 3.46 -20.53 19.25
N ASN A 26 4.33 -20.25 18.26
CA ASN A 26 4.70 -18.90 17.82
C ASN A 26 4.07 -18.53 16.46
N GLY A 27 3.00 -19.20 16.05
CA GLY A 27 2.27 -18.89 14.81
C GLY A 27 2.94 -19.37 13.51
N LEU A 28 4.02 -20.20 13.60
CA LEU A 28 4.74 -20.70 12.43
C LEU A 28 4.29 -22.12 12.08
N LEU A 29 3.61 -22.26 10.94
CA LEU A 29 3.22 -23.58 10.41
C LEU A 29 4.33 -24.14 9.51
N ILE A 30 5.11 -25.08 10.04
CA ILE A 30 6.23 -25.72 9.33
C ILE A 30 5.70 -26.89 8.49
N ARG A 31 5.54 -26.69 7.18
CA ARG A 31 5.10 -27.72 6.22
C ARG A 31 6.26 -28.55 5.67
N ASN A 32 7.44 -27.95 5.55
CA ASN A 32 8.62 -28.61 4.97
C ASN A 32 9.81 -28.44 5.89
N ARG A 33 10.27 -29.53 6.45
CA ARG A 33 11.40 -29.55 7.40
C ARG A 33 12.75 -29.27 6.74
N VAL A 34 12.95 -29.75 5.51
CA VAL A 34 14.18 -29.49 4.77
C VAL A 34 14.30 -28.00 4.49
N ALA A 35 13.19 -27.32 4.18
CA ALA A 35 13.17 -25.88 4.02
C ALA A 35 13.51 -25.16 5.33
N LEU A 36 12.97 -25.62 6.48
CA LEU A 36 13.33 -25.07 7.79
C LEU A 36 14.82 -25.23 8.11
N GLU A 37 15.41 -26.39 7.81
CA GLU A 37 16.84 -26.60 8.01
C GLU A 37 17.70 -25.70 7.11
N LYS A 38 17.26 -25.51 5.85
CA LYS A 38 17.91 -24.60 4.90
C LYS A 38 17.78 -23.13 5.30
N SER A 39 16.72 -22.75 6.02
CA SER A 39 16.50 -21.36 6.45
C SER A 39 17.64 -20.81 7.31
N LYS A 40 18.40 -21.65 8.00
CA LYS A 40 19.62 -21.26 8.73
C LYS A 40 20.71 -20.66 7.82
N LYS A 41 20.64 -20.89 6.52
CA LYS A 41 21.63 -20.44 5.52
C LYS A 41 21.11 -19.30 4.65
N ILE A 42 19.96 -18.73 4.98
CA ILE A 42 19.42 -17.57 4.27
C ILE A 42 20.37 -16.41 4.47
N ALA A 43 20.85 -15.85 3.37
CA ALA A 43 21.68 -14.66 3.36
C ALA A 43 20.91 -13.40 2.93
N VAL A 44 19.80 -13.58 2.18
CA VAL A 44 18.99 -12.51 1.62
C VAL A 44 17.51 -12.81 1.84
N VAL A 45 16.75 -11.79 2.24
CA VAL A 45 15.27 -11.83 2.30
C VAL A 45 14.73 -10.74 1.41
N THR A 46 13.98 -11.14 0.40
CA THR A 46 13.22 -10.21 -0.45
C THR A 46 11.86 -9.92 0.17
N MET A 47 11.51 -8.65 0.26
CA MET A 47 10.28 -8.17 0.86
C MET A 47 9.51 -7.32 -0.15
N ASP A 48 8.24 -7.65 -0.36
CA ASP A 48 7.36 -6.75 -1.09
C ASP A 48 7.09 -5.49 -0.26
N LYS A 49 6.83 -4.37 -0.94
CA LYS A 49 6.48 -3.14 -0.24
C LYS A 49 5.05 -3.21 0.30
N THR A 50 4.08 -3.33 -0.61
CA THR A 50 2.65 -3.16 -0.30
C THR A 50 2.08 -4.33 0.49
N GLY A 51 1.49 -4.06 1.66
CA GLY A 51 0.94 -5.08 2.55
C GLY A 51 1.98 -5.90 3.33
N THR A 52 3.29 -5.74 3.04
CA THR A 52 4.40 -6.41 3.76
C THR A 52 5.16 -5.43 4.63
N LEU A 53 5.82 -4.43 4.04
CA LEU A 53 6.48 -3.35 4.77
C LEU A 53 5.52 -2.22 5.13
N THR A 54 4.42 -2.12 4.40
CA THR A 54 3.34 -1.16 4.60
C THR A 54 2.05 -1.90 4.95
N GLU A 55 1.06 -1.17 5.45
CA GLU A 55 -0.24 -1.72 5.86
C GLU A 55 -1.05 -2.29 4.69
N GLY A 56 -0.82 -1.78 3.48
CA GLY A 56 -1.61 -2.10 2.30
C GLY A 56 -2.89 -1.28 2.19
N ASP A 57 -3.07 -0.33 3.11
CA ASP A 57 -4.23 0.57 3.18
C ASP A 57 -3.86 1.92 2.58
N PHE A 58 -4.58 2.32 1.55
CA PHE A 58 -4.40 3.63 0.92
C PHE A 58 -5.17 4.70 1.70
N ARG A 59 -4.66 5.08 2.87
CA ARG A 59 -5.29 6.11 3.71
C ARG A 59 -5.15 7.49 3.10
N VAL A 60 -6.21 8.30 3.27
CA VAL A 60 -6.18 9.70 2.85
C VAL A 60 -5.25 10.49 3.76
N SER A 61 -4.19 11.03 3.19
CA SER A 61 -3.19 11.86 3.88
C SER A 61 -3.47 13.35 3.69
N VAL A 62 -4.06 13.73 2.55
CA VAL A 62 -4.37 15.11 2.21
C VAL A 62 -5.70 15.19 1.49
N VAL A 63 -6.52 16.16 1.87
CA VAL A 63 -7.72 16.62 1.14
C VAL A 63 -7.62 18.14 1.06
N GLU A 64 -7.58 18.68 -0.14
CA GLU A 64 -7.52 20.13 -0.35
C GLU A 64 -8.53 20.56 -1.40
N SER A 65 -9.29 21.60 -1.10
CA SER A 65 -10.06 22.33 -2.09
C SER A 65 -9.11 23.23 -2.90
N LEU A 66 -9.29 23.25 -4.21
CA LEU A 66 -8.52 24.09 -5.14
C LEU A 66 -9.33 25.30 -5.58
N SER A 67 -10.54 25.48 -5.07
CA SER A 67 -11.41 26.62 -5.36
C SER A 67 -12.11 27.12 -4.09
N GLU A 68 -12.50 28.38 -4.08
CA GLU A 68 -13.27 28.95 -2.97
C GLU A 68 -14.74 28.45 -2.90
N LYS A 69 -15.16 27.67 -3.91
CA LYS A 69 -16.52 27.14 -4.00
C LYS A 69 -16.78 26.00 -3.01
N TRP A 70 -15.72 25.29 -2.61
CA TRP A 70 -15.81 24.06 -1.83
C TRP A 70 -14.91 24.13 -0.60
N SER A 71 -15.36 23.56 0.50
CA SER A 71 -14.49 23.22 1.62
C SER A 71 -13.77 21.88 1.36
N ASN A 72 -12.71 21.60 2.10
CA ASN A 72 -12.03 20.29 2.04
C ASN A 72 -12.99 19.13 2.31
N ASP A 73 -13.92 19.29 3.25
CA ASP A 73 -14.90 18.26 3.57
C ASP A 73 -15.93 18.07 2.45
N GLU A 74 -16.27 19.12 1.71
CA GLU A 74 -17.13 19.00 0.51
C GLU A 74 -16.42 18.31 -0.64
N VAL A 75 -15.12 18.58 -0.86
CA VAL A 75 -14.30 17.83 -1.82
C VAL A 75 -14.32 16.34 -1.47
N LEU A 76 -14.06 16.00 -0.20
CA LEU A 76 -14.10 14.61 0.26
C LEU A 76 -15.50 14.00 0.10
N ARG A 77 -16.56 14.76 0.41
CA ARG A 77 -17.95 14.33 0.27
C ARG A 77 -18.32 13.98 -1.18
N LEU A 78 -17.94 14.83 -2.12
CA LEU A 78 -18.21 14.61 -3.55
C LEU A 78 -17.42 13.41 -4.09
N MET A 79 -16.13 13.28 -3.69
CA MET A 79 -15.32 12.13 -4.07
C MET A 79 -15.86 10.83 -3.47
N ALA A 80 -16.21 10.82 -2.18
CA ALA A 80 -16.80 9.65 -1.51
C ALA A 80 -18.14 9.24 -2.16
N SER A 81 -18.97 10.21 -2.56
CA SER A 81 -20.19 9.93 -3.30
C SER A 81 -19.88 9.15 -4.57
N LEU A 82 -18.98 9.64 -5.42
CA LEU A 82 -18.66 9.00 -6.70
C LEU A 82 -17.95 7.65 -6.51
N GLU A 83 -17.05 7.54 -5.54
CA GLU A 83 -16.29 6.33 -5.23
C GLU A 83 -17.11 5.24 -4.51
N SER A 84 -18.32 5.57 -4.01
CA SER A 84 -19.17 4.62 -3.28
C SER A 84 -19.59 3.38 -4.10
N HIS A 85 -19.51 3.45 -5.41
CA HIS A 85 -19.76 2.34 -6.33
C HIS A 85 -18.50 1.66 -6.87
N SER A 86 -17.33 2.02 -6.35
CA SER A 86 -16.05 1.49 -6.77
C SER A 86 -15.48 0.51 -5.73
N ASN A 87 -14.89 -0.60 -6.19
CA ASN A 87 -14.18 -1.56 -5.35
C ASN A 87 -12.63 -1.35 -5.42
N HIS A 88 -12.19 -0.22 -5.95
CA HIS A 88 -10.75 0.05 -6.04
C HIS A 88 -10.16 0.33 -4.65
N PRO A 89 -8.93 -0.11 -4.31
CA PRO A 89 -8.33 0.17 -2.99
C PRO A 89 -8.29 1.65 -2.61
N LEU A 90 -8.09 2.56 -3.57
CA LEU A 90 -8.14 4.00 -3.33
C LEU A 90 -9.54 4.48 -2.93
N SER A 91 -10.60 3.86 -3.44
CA SER A 91 -11.98 4.19 -3.08
C SER A 91 -12.25 3.87 -1.62
N ILE A 92 -11.74 2.75 -1.13
CA ILE A 92 -11.89 2.31 0.26
C ILE A 92 -11.34 3.38 1.20
N GLY A 93 -10.12 3.86 0.97
CA GLY A 93 -9.51 4.91 1.81
C GLY A 93 -10.29 6.23 1.82
N ILE A 94 -10.88 6.63 0.69
CA ILE A 94 -11.75 7.83 0.62
C ILE A 94 -13.03 7.64 1.44
N LEU A 95 -13.66 6.45 1.33
CA LEU A 95 -14.87 6.14 2.07
C LEU A 95 -14.63 6.06 3.58
N GLU A 96 -13.53 5.43 4.00
CA GLU A 96 -13.13 5.34 5.40
C GLU A 96 -12.84 6.73 6.00
N GLU A 97 -12.15 7.61 5.26
CA GLU A 97 -11.90 8.97 5.74
C GLU A 97 -13.19 9.79 5.84
N ALA A 98 -14.13 9.62 4.90
CA ALA A 98 -15.45 10.26 4.97
C ALA A 98 -16.23 9.75 6.19
N GLU A 99 -16.20 8.45 6.49
CA GLU A 99 -16.83 7.86 7.67
C GLU A 99 -16.21 8.38 8.97
N LYS A 100 -14.88 8.41 9.05
CA LYS A 100 -14.12 8.94 10.20
C LYS A 100 -14.46 10.38 10.49
N ARG A 101 -14.65 11.21 9.45
CA ARG A 101 -15.12 12.61 9.60
C ARG A 101 -16.63 12.73 9.75
N LYS A 102 -17.38 11.61 9.75
CA LYS A 102 -18.85 11.57 9.83
C LYS A 102 -19.54 12.37 8.70
N ILE A 103 -18.91 12.40 7.54
CA ILE A 103 -19.44 13.06 6.35
C ILE A 103 -20.47 12.15 5.69
N ARG A 104 -21.69 12.61 5.57
CA ARG A 104 -22.75 11.94 4.80
C ARG A 104 -22.70 12.43 3.36
N PHE A 105 -22.83 11.52 2.42
CA PHE A 105 -22.82 11.82 0.98
C PHE A 105 -24.01 11.16 0.29
N PRO A 106 -24.56 11.78 -0.78
CA PRO A 106 -25.64 11.19 -1.58
C PRO A 106 -25.10 10.05 -2.45
N GLY A 107 -25.99 9.22 -2.95
CA GLY A 107 -25.65 8.26 -4.00
C GLY A 107 -25.36 8.97 -5.33
N PRO A 108 -24.37 8.49 -6.10
CA PRO A 108 -24.08 9.02 -7.44
C PRO A 108 -25.05 8.43 -8.49
N GLU A 109 -25.20 9.14 -9.61
CA GLU A 109 -25.92 8.68 -10.79
C GLU A 109 -24.96 8.52 -11.97
N ASN A 110 -25.30 7.62 -12.91
CA ASN A 110 -24.57 7.43 -14.17
C ASN A 110 -23.05 7.20 -14.01
N VAL A 111 -22.65 6.43 -12.99
CA VAL A 111 -21.24 6.16 -12.74
C VAL A 111 -20.64 5.34 -13.87
N THR A 112 -19.50 5.81 -14.39
CA THR A 112 -18.76 5.14 -15.46
C THR A 112 -17.27 5.12 -15.13
N VAL A 113 -16.66 3.95 -15.26
CA VAL A 113 -15.21 3.79 -15.13
C VAL A 113 -14.52 4.20 -16.42
N ILE A 114 -13.60 5.16 -16.34
CA ILE A 114 -12.75 5.57 -17.45
C ILE A 114 -11.44 4.79 -17.34
N SER A 115 -11.29 3.76 -18.18
CA SER A 115 -10.17 2.83 -18.11
C SER A 115 -8.81 3.56 -18.05
N GLY A 116 -7.98 3.20 -17.06
CA GLY A 116 -6.65 3.79 -16.85
C GLY A 116 -6.65 5.24 -16.32
N THR A 117 -7.81 5.90 -16.25
CA THR A 117 -7.94 7.32 -15.94
C THR A 117 -8.58 7.57 -14.58
N GLY A 118 -9.78 7.01 -14.34
CA GLY A 118 -10.54 7.26 -13.13
C GLY A 118 -12.03 6.96 -13.26
N LEU A 119 -12.86 7.76 -12.61
CA LEU A 119 -14.32 7.63 -12.57
C LEU A 119 -15.01 8.92 -13.06
N SER A 120 -16.18 8.77 -13.65
CA SER A 120 -17.11 9.88 -13.92
C SER A 120 -18.52 9.53 -13.46
N GLY A 121 -19.31 10.55 -13.13
CA GLY A 121 -20.72 10.38 -12.77
C GLY A 121 -21.37 11.70 -12.42
N THR A 122 -22.62 11.64 -12.01
CA THR A 122 -23.40 12.80 -11.60
C THR A 122 -23.72 12.73 -10.12
N VAL A 123 -23.47 13.80 -9.40
CA VAL A 123 -23.82 13.93 -7.97
C VAL A 123 -24.54 15.26 -7.77
N GLU A 124 -25.75 15.21 -7.25
CA GLU A 124 -26.58 16.42 -7.04
C GLU A 124 -26.72 17.30 -8.30
N GLY A 125 -26.86 16.66 -9.46
CA GLY A 125 -27.00 17.34 -10.75
C GLY A 125 -25.72 17.90 -11.35
N LYS A 126 -24.55 17.74 -10.70
CA LYS A 126 -23.23 18.17 -11.18
C LYS A 126 -22.47 17.02 -11.83
N GLN A 127 -21.76 17.30 -12.91
CA GLN A 127 -20.88 16.33 -13.55
C GLN A 127 -19.55 16.27 -12.80
N LEU A 128 -19.22 15.09 -12.26
CA LEU A 128 -18.00 14.86 -11.53
C LEU A 128 -17.07 13.90 -12.28
N LEU A 129 -15.77 14.19 -12.20
CA LEU A 129 -14.75 13.24 -12.57
C LEU A 129 -13.70 13.16 -11.44
N ILE A 130 -13.29 11.93 -11.11
CA ILE A 130 -12.11 11.68 -10.29
C ILE A 130 -11.05 11.11 -11.21
N VAL A 131 -9.92 11.80 -11.36
CA VAL A 131 -8.93 11.50 -12.38
C VAL A 131 -7.50 11.56 -11.85
N LYS A 132 -6.62 10.83 -12.54
CA LYS A 132 -5.17 10.92 -12.30
C LYS A 132 -4.59 12.18 -12.98
N PRO A 133 -3.42 12.68 -12.52
CA PRO A 133 -2.75 13.85 -13.10
C PRO A 133 -2.53 13.76 -14.62
N ALA A 134 -2.24 12.57 -15.13
CA ALA A 134 -2.04 12.33 -16.56
C ALA A 134 -3.24 12.74 -17.43
N TYR A 135 -4.46 12.63 -16.89
CA TYR A 135 -5.67 13.10 -17.59
C TYR A 135 -5.70 14.63 -17.69
N LEU A 136 -5.28 15.34 -16.64
CA LEU A 136 -5.21 16.81 -16.66
C LEU A 136 -4.22 17.29 -17.71
N ASP A 137 -3.05 16.64 -17.78
CA ASP A 137 -2.04 16.94 -18.82
C ASP A 137 -2.59 16.67 -20.23
N GLN A 138 -3.27 15.53 -20.44
CA GLN A 138 -3.87 15.18 -21.74
C GLN A 138 -4.96 16.16 -22.17
N LYS A 139 -5.72 16.71 -21.22
CA LYS A 139 -6.82 17.67 -21.47
C LYS A 139 -6.36 19.13 -21.42
N ASN A 140 -5.07 19.36 -21.17
CA ASN A 140 -4.51 20.71 -20.99
C ASN A 140 -5.21 21.51 -19.87
N LEU A 141 -5.67 20.80 -18.81
CA LEU A 141 -6.24 21.44 -17.63
C LEU A 141 -5.12 21.89 -16.70
N SER A 142 -5.26 23.12 -16.18
CA SER A 142 -4.24 23.70 -15.30
C SER A 142 -4.35 23.11 -13.89
N TYR A 143 -3.23 22.75 -13.29
CA TYR A 143 -3.11 22.35 -11.90
C TYR A 143 -1.70 22.66 -11.37
N ASP A 144 -1.53 22.69 -10.04
CA ASP A 144 -0.23 22.94 -9.42
C ASP A 144 0.66 21.67 -9.50
N LYS A 145 1.58 21.69 -10.48
CA LYS A 145 2.54 20.59 -10.68
C LYS A 145 3.54 20.46 -9.54
N ASN A 146 3.88 21.55 -8.85
CA ASN A 146 4.81 21.49 -7.72
C ASN A 146 4.12 20.79 -6.54
N ARG A 147 2.87 21.15 -6.27
CA ARG A 147 2.07 20.47 -5.22
C ARG A 147 1.90 18.98 -5.51
N TYR A 148 1.60 18.64 -6.77
CA TYR A 148 1.55 17.23 -7.18
C TYR A 148 2.87 16.50 -6.92
N GLN A 149 3.99 17.10 -7.34
CA GLN A 149 5.31 16.48 -7.16
C GLN A 149 5.66 16.30 -5.67
N GLU A 150 5.36 17.28 -4.83
CA GLU A 150 5.55 17.18 -3.37
C GLU A 150 4.80 15.98 -2.77
N LEU A 151 3.53 15.83 -3.13
CA LEU A 151 2.69 14.74 -2.65
C LEU A 151 3.17 13.38 -3.19
N ALA A 152 3.49 13.30 -4.47
CA ALA A 152 3.98 12.08 -5.11
C ALA A 152 5.35 11.64 -4.57
N GLN A 153 6.25 12.57 -4.25
CA GLN A 153 7.55 12.27 -3.63
C GLN A 153 7.40 11.71 -2.20
N LYS A 154 6.32 12.08 -1.50
CA LYS A 154 5.96 11.48 -0.21
C LYS A 154 5.30 10.10 -0.35
N GLY A 155 5.15 9.62 -1.58
CA GLY A 155 4.61 8.30 -1.88
C GLY A 155 3.11 8.20 -1.99
N ASN A 156 2.45 9.34 -2.11
CA ASN A 156 1.01 9.33 -2.27
C ASN A 156 0.59 9.06 -3.71
N SER A 157 -0.47 8.30 -3.86
CA SER A 157 -1.31 8.33 -5.04
C SER A 157 -2.16 9.59 -5.02
N VAL A 158 -2.12 10.38 -6.07
CA VAL A 158 -2.82 11.66 -6.13
C VAL A 158 -3.96 11.57 -7.14
N SER A 159 -5.15 11.97 -6.70
CA SER A 159 -6.36 12.06 -7.52
C SER A 159 -6.92 13.48 -7.47
N TYR A 160 -7.46 13.93 -8.60
CA TYR A 160 -8.09 15.23 -8.72
C TYR A 160 -9.60 15.08 -8.90
N LEU A 161 -10.35 15.94 -8.23
CA LEU A 161 -11.78 16.12 -8.44
C LEU A 161 -12.00 17.25 -9.47
N ILE A 162 -12.73 16.93 -10.53
CA ILE A 162 -13.23 17.90 -11.50
C ILE A 162 -14.74 18.00 -11.31
N VAL A 163 -15.26 19.20 -11.18
CA VAL A 163 -16.69 19.50 -11.10
C VAL A 163 -17.05 20.43 -12.26
N ASP A 164 -18.00 20.03 -13.10
CA ASP A 164 -18.48 20.83 -14.25
C ASP A 164 -17.32 21.40 -15.11
N ASN A 165 -16.29 20.58 -15.38
CA ASN A 165 -15.06 20.88 -16.12
C ASN A 165 -14.02 21.78 -15.41
N GLU A 166 -14.20 22.11 -14.14
CA GLU A 166 -13.19 22.83 -13.34
C GLU A 166 -12.48 21.90 -12.38
N VAL A 167 -11.17 22.07 -12.20
CA VAL A 167 -10.36 21.29 -11.26
C VAL A 167 -10.53 21.89 -9.86
N ASP A 168 -11.37 21.29 -9.05
CA ASP A 168 -11.86 21.86 -7.79
C ASP A 168 -11.29 21.21 -6.53
N GLY A 169 -10.64 20.05 -6.65
CA GLY A 169 -10.09 19.38 -5.48
C GLY A 169 -8.94 18.43 -5.78
N ILE A 170 -8.14 18.16 -4.74
CA ILE A 170 -7.05 17.20 -4.77
C ILE A 170 -7.16 16.31 -3.53
N VAL A 171 -6.99 15.01 -3.72
CA VAL A 171 -6.86 14.03 -2.65
C VAL A 171 -5.58 13.25 -2.87
N ALA A 172 -4.79 13.13 -1.81
CA ALA A 172 -3.60 12.31 -1.79
C ALA A 172 -3.79 11.16 -0.79
N GLN A 173 -3.42 9.96 -1.22
CA GLN A 173 -3.56 8.73 -0.44
C GLN A 173 -2.23 8.00 -0.43
N GLY A 174 -1.78 7.64 0.76
CA GLY A 174 -0.52 6.93 0.97
C GLY A 174 -0.74 5.61 1.70
N ASP A 175 0.22 4.73 1.53
CA ASP A 175 0.29 3.46 2.22
C ASP A 175 1.28 3.60 3.38
N GLU A 176 0.80 3.53 4.62
CA GLU A 176 1.61 3.75 5.81
C GLU A 176 2.56 2.56 6.07
N ILE A 177 3.78 2.89 6.48
CA ILE A 177 4.77 1.88 6.88
C ILE A 177 4.34 1.28 8.21
N LYS A 178 4.35 -0.05 8.31
CA LYS A 178 4.03 -0.76 9.55
C LYS A 178 5.00 -0.37 10.67
N GLU A 179 4.49 -0.21 11.88
CA GLU A 179 5.31 0.17 13.05
C GLU A 179 6.46 -0.82 13.27
N GLU A 180 6.22 -2.11 13.06
CA GLU A 180 7.20 -3.17 13.22
C GLU A 180 8.17 -3.36 12.04
N ALA A 181 7.93 -2.71 10.88
CA ALA A 181 8.74 -2.92 9.67
C ALA A 181 10.21 -2.60 9.91
N LYS A 182 10.51 -1.45 10.52
CA LYS A 182 11.88 -1.05 10.85
C LYS A 182 12.54 -2.03 11.82
N THR A 183 11.84 -2.43 12.88
CA THR A 183 12.35 -3.36 13.89
C THR A 183 12.65 -4.73 13.28
N THR A 184 11.80 -5.19 12.35
CA THR A 184 11.98 -6.45 11.61
C THR A 184 13.23 -6.39 10.72
N VAL A 185 13.38 -5.30 9.95
CA VAL A 185 14.56 -5.07 9.10
C VAL A 185 15.86 -5.03 9.93
N ASP A 186 15.85 -4.31 11.06
CA ASP A 186 16.98 -4.25 11.96
C ASP A 186 17.29 -5.64 12.58
N GLY A 187 16.25 -6.43 12.84
CA GLY A 187 16.39 -7.83 13.29
C GLY A 187 17.09 -8.71 12.25
N LEU A 188 16.70 -8.64 10.99
CA LEU A 188 17.34 -9.38 9.89
C LEU A 188 18.82 -9.01 9.76
N LYS A 189 19.16 -7.71 9.80
CA LYS A 189 20.54 -7.23 9.72
C LYS A 189 21.39 -7.74 10.87
N ARG A 190 20.87 -7.78 12.11
CA ARG A 190 21.56 -8.36 13.26
C ARG A 190 21.86 -9.85 13.08
N MET A 191 21.05 -10.56 12.30
CA MET A 191 21.27 -11.96 11.92
C MET A 191 22.18 -12.11 10.70
N HIS A 192 22.79 -11.03 10.20
CA HIS A 192 23.59 -10.98 8.97
C HIS A 192 22.80 -11.38 7.71
N ILE A 193 21.51 -11.11 7.70
CA ILE A 193 20.63 -11.32 6.54
C ILE A 193 20.41 -9.97 5.87
N THR A 194 20.64 -9.91 4.57
CA THR A 194 20.42 -8.69 3.78
C THR A 194 18.94 -8.57 3.38
N PRO A 195 18.21 -7.54 3.87
CA PRO A 195 16.86 -7.28 3.39
C PRO A 195 16.92 -6.51 2.05
N VAL A 196 16.12 -6.95 1.08
CA VAL A 196 15.99 -6.36 -0.24
C VAL A 196 14.52 -6.04 -0.48
N MET A 197 14.20 -4.82 -0.93
CA MET A 197 12.84 -4.44 -1.25
C MET A 197 12.54 -4.62 -2.74
N LEU A 198 11.41 -5.25 -3.05
CA LEU A 198 10.87 -5.39 -4.40
C LEU A 198 9.55 -4.64 -4.48
N THR A 199 9.32 -3.85 -5.55
CA THR A 199 8.06 -3.14 -5.74
C THR A 199 7.80 -2.77 -7.19
N GLY A 200 6.52 -2.69 -7.57
CA GLY A 200 6.08 -2.13 -8.85
C GLY A 200 6.05 -0.60 -8.89
N ASP A 201 6.28 0.09 -7.76
CA ASP A 201 6.23 1.54 -7.67
C ASP A 201 7.39 2.22 -8.39
N ASN A 202 7.28 3.55 -8.51
CA ASN A 202 8.39 4.35 -9.03
C ASN A 202 9.60 4.34 -8.08
N GLU A 203 10.79 4.51 -8.65
CA GLU A 203 12.07 4.39 -7.95
C GLU A 203 12.24 5.42 -6.81
N GLY A 204 11.75 6.65 -7.00
CA GLY A 204 11.87 7.72 -6.00
C GLY A 204 11.13 7.39 -4.71
N TYR A 205 9.88 6.93 -4.86
CA TYR A 205 9.05 6.52 -3.72
C TYR A 205 9.60 5.27 -3.05
N ALA A 206 9.97 4.25 -3.84
CA ALA A 206 10.54 3.03 -3.34
C ALA A 206 11.77 3.30 -2.46
N LYS A 207 12.69 4.16 -2.91
CA LYS A 207 13.87 4.58 -2.15
C LYS A 207 13.52 5.34 -0.87
N SER A 208 12.47 6.19 -0.90
CA SER A 208 12.02 6.91 0.30
C SER A 208 11.52 5.96 1.38
N VAL A 209 10.68 4.98 1.03
CA VAL A 209 10.19 3.96 1.97
C VAL A 209 11.34 3.10 2.49
N ALA A 210 12.22 2.63 1.60
CA ALA A 210 13.38 1.82 1.97
C ALA A 210 14.29 2.53 2.96
N ALA A 211 14.56 3.82 2.76
CA ALA A 211 15.37 4.62 3.68
C ALA A 211 14.73 4.72 5.08
N GLN A 212 13.41 4.87 5.16
CA GLN A 212 12.68 4.94 6.44
C GLN A 212 12.76 3.64 7.23
N VAL A 213 12.65 2.49 6.55
CA VAL A 213 12.77 1.17 7.20
C VAL A 213 14.20 0.68 7.30
N GLY A 214 15.15 1.38 6.69
CA GLY A 214 16.58 1.07 6.74
C GLY A 214 17.04 0.05 5.69
N ILE A 215 16.30 -0.23 4.62
CA ILE A 215 16.71 -1.08 3.50
C ILE A 215 17.57 -0.26 2.52
N THR A 216 18.68 -0.82 2.06
CA THR A 216 19.62 -0.17 1.12
C THR A 216 19.48 -0.68 -0.32
N GLU A 217 19.05 -1.93 -0.49
CA GLU A 217 18.87 -2.54 -1.81
C GLU A 217 17.40 -2.56 -2.20
N VAL A 218 17.09 -1.91 -3.33
CA VAL A 218 15.72 -1.68 -3.82
C VAL A 218 15.65 -1.98 -5.30
N HIS A 219 14.68 -2.81 -5.70
CA HIS A 219 14.31 -3.05 -7.08
C HIS A 219 12.88 -2.52 -7.28
N ALA A 220 12.77 -1.42 -8.00
CA ALA A 220 11.53 -0.70 -8.28
C ALA A 220 11.07 -0.90 -9.74
N GLY A 221 9.82 -0.54 -10.03
CA GLY A 221 9.26 -0.63 -11.38
C GLY A 221 9.06 -2.05 -11.89
N LEU A 222 8.99 -3.04 -10.99
CA LEU A 222 8.81 -4.44 -11.35
C LEU A 222 7.36 -4.69 -11.78
N LEU A 223 7.18 -5.47 -12.84
CA LEU A 223 5.86 -5.94 -13.28
C LEU A 223 5.67 -7.39 -12.83
N PRO A 224 4.46 -7.79 -12.40
CA PRO A 224 4.12 -9.20 -12.21
C PRO A 224 4.31 -9.97 -13.53
N GLN A 225 4.99 -11.11 -13.48
CA GLN A 225 5.13 -12.01 -14.62
C GLN A 225 3.96 -12.99 -14.67
#